data_e4ec68e73398bce247c03b904694c7bd
#
_entry.id   e4ec68e73398bce247c03b904694c7bd
#
_cell.length_a   1.000
_cell.length_b   1.000
_cell.length_c   1.000
_cell.angle_alpha   90.00
_cell.angle_beta   90.00
_cell.angle_gamma   90.00
#
_symmetry.space_group_name_H-M   'P 1'
#
loop_
_entity.id
_entity.type
_entity.pdbx_description
1 polymer ?
#
loop_
_entity_poly.entity_id
_entity_poly.type
_entity_poly.pdbx_seq_one_letter_code
_entity_poly.pdbx_strand_id
1 'polypeptide(L)'
;MELKMPALAIWSPEDEVLGAIAPLALGVAAGTALIVDLDVAGPKYAGDLTLASLVADGPTKSDLSPQRRGIAVVRNGGVDPEDAEQVLRALVDGWPAVVFRLPADHIGGDGAIPILPLIPGSMLNRPAGPAVYQRAGWRVRVPEGGIVLPRPRSGTIAALLAGRVPHPGDRWIRAWRRVWEQSWA
;
A
#
# COMPACT_ATOMS: atom_id res chain seq x y z
N MET A 1 -6.13 -9.62 23.12
CA MET A 1 -5.71 -8.23 22.84
C MET A 1 -5.23 -8.21 21.40
N GLU A 2 -6.06 -7.79 20.48
CA GLU A 2 -5.70 -7.68 19.07
C GLU A 2 -4.76 -6.47 18.95
N LEU A 3 -3.51 -6.71 18.55
CA LEU A 3 -2.55 -5.62 18.33
C LEU A 3 -3.05 -4.83 17.13
N LYS A 4 -3.49 -3.59 17.33
CA LYS A 4 -3.84 -2.65 16.26
C LYS A 4 -2.57 -2.46 15.41
N MET A 5 -2.61 -2.90 14.14
CA MET A 5 -1.51 -2.67 13.21
C MET A 5 -1.47 -1.17 12.86
N PRO A 6 -0.27 -0.57 12.78
CA PRO A 6 -0.13 0.84 12.46
C PRO A 6 -0.61 1.15 11.04
N ALA A 7 -0.83 2.43 10.75
CA ALA A 7 -0.94 2.90 9.38
C ALA A 7 0.45 2.91 8.73
N LEU A 8 0.54 2.44 7.48
CA LEU A 8 1.76 2.51 6.68
C LEU A 8 1.49 3.28 5.39
N ALA A 9 2.40 4.17 5.04
CA ALA A 9 2.39 4.88 3.78
C ALA A 9 3.47 4.27 2.86
N ILE A 10 3.09 3.94 1.62
CA ILE A 10 4.00 3.32 0.66
C ILE A 10 3.92 3.99 -0.70
N TRP A 11 5.01 3.99 -1.43
CA TRP A 11 5.14 4.59 -2.75
C TRP A 11 6.16 3.85 -3.62
N SER A 12 6.07 3.98 -4.93
CA SER A 12 7.05 3.40 -5.86
C SER A 12 7.46 4.44 -6.90
N PRO A 13 8.67 4.99 -6.81
CA PRO A 13 9.13 6.07 -7.70
C PRO A 13 9.46 5.58 -9.12
N GLU A 14 9.68 4.29 -9.31
CA GLU A 14 10.21 3.74 -10.57
C GLU A 14 9.24 2.78 -11.28
N ASP A 15 8.11 2.40 -10.63
CA ASP A 15 7.19 1.39 -11.18
C ASP A 15 5.75 1.65 -10.71
N GLU A 16 4.94 2.26 -11.57
CA GLU A 16 3.54 2.57 -11.28
C GLU A 16 2.69 1.31 -11.05
N VAL A 17 2.99 0.21 -11.73
CA VAL A 17 2.27 -1.05 -11.52
C VAL A 17 2.60 -1.61 -10.13
N LEU A 18 3.86 -1.57 -9.74
CA LEU A 18 4.28 -1.95 -8.41
C LEU A 18 3.66 -1.02 -7.35
N GLY A 19 3.62 0.29 -7.60
CA GLY A 19 2.95 1.28 -6.77
C GLY A 19 1.46 1.00 -6.58
N ALA A 20 0.79 0.44 -7.60
CA ALA A 20 -0.63 0.09 -7.50
C ALA A 20 -0.88 -1.27 -6.80
N ILE A 21 -0.06 -2.31 -7.06
CA ILE A 21 -0.31 -3.65 -6.50
C ILE A 21 0.24 -3.84 -5.08
N ALA A 22 1.27 -3.11 -4.71
CA ALA A 22 1.93 -3.24 -3.41
C ALA A 22 1.01 -2.88 -2.23
N PRO A 23 0.24 -1.77 -2.25
CA PRO A 23 -0.72 -1.46 -1.19
C PRO A 23 -1.75 -2.56 -0.99
N LEU A 24 -2.28 -3.10 -2.09
CA LEU A 24 -3.25 -4.20 -2.04
C LEU A 24 -2.65 -5.47 -1.43
N ALA A 25 -1.43 -5.83 -1.84
CA ALA A 25 -0.73 -6.99 -1.30
C ALA A 25 -0.40 -6.86 0.20
N LEU A 26 0.02 -5.67 0.61
CA LEU A 26 0.30 -5.33 2.00
C LEU A 26 -0.98 -5.43 2.85
N GLY A 27 -2.10 -4.91 2.35
CA GLY A 27 -3.40 -5.05 3.00
C GLY A 27 -3.87 -6.50 3.12
N VAL A 28 -3.71 -7.30 2.05
CA VAL A 28 -4.03 -8.75 2.09
C VAL A 28 -3.17 -9.47 3.12
N ALA A 29 -1.89 -9.11 3.25
CA ALA A 29 -0.98 -9.69 4.24
C ALA A 29 -1.38 -9.36 5.69
N ALA A 30 -2.03 -8.22 5.93
CA ALA A 30 -2.60 -7.85 7.22
C ALA A 30 -3.87 -8.65 7.56
N GLY A 31 -4.55 -9.20 6.55
CA GLY A 31 -5.80 -9.97 6.72
C GLY A 31 -7.06 -9.13 6.70
N THR A 32 -7.10 -8.02 7.42
CA THR A 32 -8.19 -7.02 7.37
C THR A 32 -7.57 -5.63 7.35
N ALA A 33 -7.74 -4.90 6.25
CA ALA A 33 -7.12 -3.61 6.06
C ALA A 33 -7.95 -2.69 5.16
N LEU A 34 -7.75 -1.39 5.33
CA LEU A 34 -8.19 -0.36 4.42
C LEU A 34 -7.01 0.12 3.57
N ILE A 35 -7.22 0.19 2.27
CA ILE A 35 -6.30 0.83 1.32
C ILE A 35 -6.86 2.20 1.00
N VAL A 36 -6.11 3.25 1.28
CA VAL A 36 -6.48 4.63 0.93
C VAL A 36 -5.56 5.09 -0.19
N ASP A 37 -6.14 5.40 -1.33
CA ASP A 37 -5.41 5.87 -2.50
C ASP A 37 -5.26 7.39 -2.45
N LEU A 38 -4.04 7.86 -2.23
CA LEU A 38 -3.69 9.28 -2.27
C LEU A 38 -3.02 9.68 -3.61
N ASP A 39 -2.85 8.72 -4.53
CA ASP A 39 -2.31 8.96 -5.86
C ASP A 39 -3.42 9.36 -6.84
N VAL A 40 -3.44 10.64 -7.21
CA VAL A 40 -4.43 11.22 -8.14
C VAL A 40 -4.14 10.84 -9.59
N ALA A 41 -2.86 10.66 -9.93
CA ALA A 41 -2.38 10.52 -11.32
C ALA A 41 -2.22 9.07 -11.77
N GLY A 42 -1.90 8.16 -10.86
CA GLY A 42 -1.57 6.76 -11.17
C GLY A 42 -2.77 5.87 -11.53
N PRO A 43 -2.52 4.57 -11.72
CA PRO A 43 -3.57 3.60 -12.01
C PRO A 43 -4.66 3.60 -10.95
N LYS A 44 -5.93 3.67 -11.37
CA LYS A 44 -7.08 3.78 -10.45
C LYS A 44 -7.57 2.40 -10.01
N TYR A 45 -7.85 2.27 -8.73
CA TYR A 45 -8.50 1.07 -8.19
C TYR A 45 -9.96 0.97 -8.62
N ALA A 46 -10.48 -0.25 -8.65
CA ALA A 46 -11.92 -0.49 -8.79
C ALA A 46 -12.67 -0.13 -7.49
N GLY A 47 -13.93 0.26 -7.61
CA GLY A 47 -14.82 0.60 -6.50
C GLY A 47 -15.42 2.00 -6.63
N ASP A 48 -16.46 2.28 -5.85
CA ASP A 48 -17.22 3.53 -5.95
C ASP A 48 -16.89 4.48 -4.80
N LEU A 49 -16.40 3.98 -3.66
CA LEU A 49 -16.07 4.79 -2.50
C LEU A 49 -14.81 5.62 -2.77
N THR A 50 -14.94 6.94 -2.58
CA THR A 50 -13.85 7.89 -2.78
C THR A 50 -13.60 8.73 -1.53
N LEU A 51 -12.37 9.19 -1.35
CA LEU A 51 -12.02 10.11 -0.28
C LEU A 51 -12.78 11.43 -0.44
N ALA A 52 -12.96 11.90 -1.69
CA ALA A 52 -13.76 13.09 -1.98
C ALA A 52 -15.20 12.94 -1.51
N SER A 53 -15.85 11.79 -1.73
CA SER A 53 -17.22 11.57 -1.22
C SER A 53 -17.27 11.52 0.30
N LEU A 54 -16.27 10.91 0.95
CA LEU A 54 -16.19 10.89 2.41
C LEU A 54 -15.97 12.27 3.03
N VAL A 55 -15.24 13.16 2.33
CA VAL A 55 -15.06 14.55 2.77
C VAL A 55 -16.35 15.36 2.59
N ALA A 56 -17.05 15.18 1.46
CA ALA A 56 -18.26 15.93 1.14
C ALA A 56 -19.47 15.52 1.99
N ASP A 57 -19.68 14.21 2.15
CA ASP A 57 -20.90 13.66 2.76
C ASP A 57 -20.71 13.25 4.24
N GLY A 58 -19.42 13.17 4.67
CA GLY A 58 -19.02 12.58 5.93
C GLY A 58 -18.99 11.05 5.88
N PRO A 59 -18.05 10.40 6.58
CA PRO A 59 -17.98 8.95 6.62
C PRO A 59 -19.12 8.35 7.46
N THR A 60 -19.72 7.29 6.97
CA THR A 60 -20.70 6.49 7.72
C THR A 60 -19.99 5.53 8.67
N LYS A 61 -20.73 4.98 9.63
CA LYS A 61 -20.16 3.95 10.55
C LYS A 61 -19.61 2.74 9.80
N SER A 62 -20.20 2.39 8.64
CA SER A 62 -19.72 1.29 7.80
C SER A 62 -18.40 1.61 7.07
N ASP A 63 -18.12 2.87 6.81
CA ASP A 63 -16.87 3.31 6.18
C ASP A 63 -15.70 3.33 7.19
N LEU A 64 -16.03 3.64 8.45
CA LEU A 64 -15.06 3.76 9.54
C LEU A 64 -14.64 2.42 10.15
N SER A 65 -15.27 1.31 9.78
CA SER A 65 -14.93 0.01 10.38
C SER A 65 -15.17 -1.15 9.40
N PRO A 66 -14.34 -2.21 9.45
CA PRO A 66 -14.50 -3.34 8.56
C PRO A 66 -15.78 -4.10 8.87
N GLN A 67 -16.64 -4.33 7.86
CA GLN A 67 -17.85 -5.14 7.96
C GLN A 67 -17.55 -6.64 7.81
N ARG A 68 -16.40 -6.99 7.26
CA ARG A 68 -15.94 -8.36 7.02
C ARG A 68 -14.41 -8.42 6.96
N ARG A 69 -13.85 -9.62 7.06
CA ARG A 69 -12.42 -9.83 6.79
C ARG A 69 -12.09 -9.56 5.32
N GLY A 70 -10.90 -9.06 5.07
CA GLY A 70 -10.39 -8.74 3.75
C GLY A 70 -9.99 -7.28 3.62
N ILE A 71 -9.78 -6.85 2.39
CA ILE A 71 -9.40 -5.48 2.10
C ILE A 71 -10.60 -4.67 1.60
N ALA A 72 -10.67 -3.41 2.00
CA ALA A 72 -11.50 -2.40 1.38
C ALA A 72 -10.60 -1.33 0.76
N VAL A 73 -11.12 -0.60 -0.24
CA VAL A 73 -10.37 0.43 -0.95
C VAL A 73 -11.19 1.71 -0.97
N VAL A 74 -10.56 2.80 -0.57
CA VAL A 74 -11.03 4.17 -0.75
C VAL A 74 -10.16 4.84 -1.80
N ARG A 75 -10.74 5.21 -2.93
CA ARG A 75 -10.06 5.93 -4.00
C ARG A 75 -9.90 7.40 -3.64
N ASN A 76 -8.96 8.11 -4.25
CA ASN A 76 -8.79 9.54 -4.00
C ASN A 76 -10.04 10.35 -4.38
N GLY A 77 -10.49 10.28 -5.61
CA GLY A 77 -11.64 11.06 -6.10
C GLY A 77 -11.33 12.53 -6.41
N GLY A 78 -10.03 12.92 -6.40
CA GLY A 78 -9.59 14.28 -6.76
C GLY A 78 -9.54 15.26 -5.59
N VAL A 79 -9.47 14.78 -4.35
CA VAL A 79 -9.32 15.62 -3.16
C VAL A 79 -7.86 15.71 -2.73
N ASP A 80 -7.46 16.88 -2.24
CA ASP A 80 -6.14 17.05 -1.64
C ASP A 80 -6.08 16.33 -0.27
N PRO A 81 -5.00 15.60 0.04
CA PRO A 81 -4.86 14.95 1.34
C PRO A 81 -4.99 15.88 2.55
N GLU A 82 -4.60 17.15 2.43
CA GLU A 82 -4.74 18.15 3.50
C GLU A 82 -6.22 18.44 3.80
N ASP A 83 -7.07 18.54 2.77
CA ASP A 83 -8.51 18.74 2.93
C ASP A 83 -9.20 17.49 3.53
N ALA A 84 -8.59 16.34 3.41
CA ALA A 84 -9.12 15.06 3.91
C ALA A 84 -8.58 14.65 5.29
N GLU A 85 -7.74 15.43 5.93
CA GLU A 85 -6.98 15.04 7.14
C GLU A 85 -7.88 14.48 8.25
N GLN A 86 -9.03 15.10 8.52
CA GLN A 86 -9.97 14.65 9.56
C GLN A 86 -10.55 13.26 9.22
N VAL A 87 -10.91 13.03 7.96
CA VAL A 87 -11.44 11.75 7.47
C VAL A 87 -10.35 10.68 7.54
N LEU A 88 -9.14 11.00 7.08
CA LEU A 88 -8.00 10.08 7.12
C LEU A 88 -7.69 9.63 8.56
N ARG A 89 -7.72 10.55 9.51
CA ARG A 89 -7.52 10.25 10.93
C ARG A 89 -8.62 9.33 11.47
N ALA A 90 -9.88 9.59 11.15
CA ALA A 90 -11.00 8.75 11.57
C ALA A 90 -10.92 7.32 10.96
N LEU A 91 -10.46 7.19 9.70
CA LEU A 91 -10.24 5.91 9.06
C LEU A 91 -9.11 5.12 9.75
N VAL A 92 -8.01 5.78 10.10
CA VAL A 92 -6.90 5.15 10.85
C VAL A 92 -7.37 4.66 12.22
N ASP A 93 -8.22 5.43 12.90
CA ASP A 93 -8.73 5.05 14.22
C ASP A 93 -9.71 3.88 14.17
N GLY A 94 -10.47 3.76 13.09
CA GLY A 94 -11.54 2.76 12.95
C GLY A 94 -11.09 1.42 12.37
N TRP A 95 -9.99 1.38 11.61
CA TRP A 95 -9.53 0.17 10.95
C TRP A 95 -8.37 -0.51 11.68
N PRO A 96 -8.28 -1.86 11.66
CA PRO A 96 -7.18 -2.58 12.32
C PRO A 96 -5.83 -2.36 11.64
N ALA A 97 -5.83 -2.10 10.32
CA ALA A 97 -4.66 -1.75 9.53
C ALA A 97 -5.07 -0.79 8.41
N VAL A 98 -4.24 0.21 8.12
CA VAL A 98 -4.45 1.14 7.01
C VAL A 98 -3.19 1.23 6.17
N VAL A 99 -3.34 1.20 4.86
CA VAL A 99 -2.24 1.38 3.90
C VAL A 99 -2.55 2.60 3.04
N PHE A 100 -1.73 3.61 3.11
CA PHE A 100 -1.77 4.76 2.20
C PHE A 100 -0.91 4.48 0.98
N ARG A 101 -1.50 4.59 -0.21
CA ARG A 101 -0.77 4.66 -1.46
C ARG A 101 -0.45 6.10 -1.75
N LEU A 102 0.84 6.44 -1.81
CA LEU A 102 1.32 7.77 -2.17
C LEU A 102 1.65 7.84 -3.68
N PRO A 103 1.63 9.04 -4.28
CA PRO A 103 2.01 9.23 -5.68
C PRO A 103 3.48 8.89 -5.93
N ALA A 104 3.82 8.55 -7.18
CA ALA A 104 5.17 8.12 -7.56
C ALA A 104 6.22 9.23 -7.42
N ASP A 105 5.81 10.49 -7.52
CA ASP A 105 6.66 11.68 -7.35
C ASP A 105 6.80 12.14 -5.89
N HIS A 106 6.30 11.34 -4.94
CA HIS A 106 6.50 11.61 -3.52
C HIS A 106 7.99 11.75 -3.19
N ILE A 107 8.36 12.85 -2.51
CA ILE A 107 9.79 13.19 -2.29
C ILE A 107 10.43 12.34 -1.18
N GLY A 108 9.63 11.51 -0.47
CA GLY A 108 10.10 10.75 0.69
C GLY A 108 10.12 11.62 1.95
N GLY A 109 10.29 11.00 3.07
CA GLY A 109 10.19 11.63 4.41
C GLY A 109 9.03 11.02 5.18
N ASP A 110 8.83 11.46 6.41
CA ASP A 110 7.67 11.15 7.26
C ASP A 110 7.32 9.66 7.43
N GLY A 111 8.33 8.77 7.34
CA GLY A 111 8.13 7.33 7.50
C GLY A 111 7.48 6.62 6.30
N ALA A 112 7.36 7.30 5.13
CA ALA A 112 6.88 6.67 3.92
C ALA A 112 7.88 5.61 3.40
N ILE A 113 7.37 4.43 3.07
CA ILE A 113 8.16 3.26 2.71
C ILE A 113 8.32 3.19 1.20
N PRO A 114 9.53 3.38 0.66
CA PRO A 114 9.80 3.23 -0.76
C PRO A 114 9.81 1.75 -1.17
N ILE A 115 9.18 1.46 -2.31
CA ILE A 115 9.17 0.14 -2.91
C ILE A 115 9.86 0.22 -4.26
N LEU A 116 10.98 -0.50 -4.40
CA LEU A 116 11.87 -0.41 -5.54
C LEU A 116 11.98 -1.76 -6.28
N PRO A 117 11.86 -1.79 -7.60
CA PRO A 117 12.14 -2.99 -8.37
C PRO A 117 13.65 -3.28 -8.39
N LEU A 118 14.05 -4.54 -8.19
CA LEU A 118 15.44 -4.98 -8.34
C LEU A 118 15.73 -5.29 -9.82
N ILE A 119 15.93 -4.23 -10.59
CA ILE A 119 16.35 -4.29 -11.99
C ILE A 119 17.67 -3.53 -12.16
N PRO A 120 18.50 -3.88 -13.14
CA PRO A 120 19.73 -3.11 -13.44
C PRO A 120 19.39 -1.66 -13.76
N GLY A 121 20.10 -0.72 -13.13
CA GLY A 121 19.87 0.72 -13.32
C GLY A 121 18.75 1.35 -12.48
N SER A 122 17.88 0.54 -11.88
CA SER A 122 16.93 1.03 -10.89
C SER A 122 17.68 1.49 -9.66
N MET A 123 17.46 2.36 -8.92
CA MET A 123 18.19 2.80 -7.71
C MET A 123 19.20 3.93 -7.96
N LEU A 124 19.17 4.56 -9.13
CA LEU A 124 19.93 5.79 -9.34
C LEU A 124 19.48 6.90 -8.38
N ASN A 125 18.18 6.90 -8.06
CA ASN A 125 17.54 7.84 -7.12
C ASN A 125 17.08 7.11 -5.84
N ARG A 126 17.91 6.22 -5.30
CA ARG A 126 17.57 5.47 -4.09
C ARG A 126 17.27 6.41 -2.92
N PRO A 127 16.09 6.34 -2.30
CA PRO A 127 15.79 7.09 -1.09
C PRO A 127 16.76 6.73 0.03
N ALA A 128 17.08 7.68 0.88
CA ALA A 128 17.84 7.41 2.10
C ALA A 128 16.98 6.57 3.06
N GLY A 129 17.57 5.58 3.70
CA GLY A 129 16.90 4.75 4.70
C GLY A 129 16.44 3.37 4.21
N PRO A 130 15.70 2.65 5.03
CA PRO A 130 15.22 1.30 4.72
C PRO A 130 14.17 1.34 3.60
N ALA A 131 14.18 0.31 2.76
CA ALA A 131 13.27 0.19 1.63
C ALA A 131 12.78 -1.26 1.45
N VAL A 132 11.70 -1.43 0.71
CA VAL A 132 11.23 -2.73 0.24
C VAL A 132 11.71 -2.95 -1.19
N TYR A 133 12.37 -4.07 -1.44
CA TYR A 133 12.93 -4.41 -2.75
C TYR A 133 12.14 -5.54 -3.39
N GLN A 134 11.56 -5.31 -4.55
CA GLN A 134 10.84 -6.30 -5.32
C GLN A 134 11.75 -7.01 -6.33
N ARG A 135 11.92 -8.33 -6.21
CA ARG A 135 12.66 -9.12 -7.22
C ARG A 135 11.90 -9.16 -8.54
N ALA A 136 12.58 -8.74 -9.61
CA ALA A 136 12.05 -8.71 -10.98
C ALA A 136 12.63 -9.81 -11.90
N GLY A 137 13.45 -10.71 -11.38
CA GLY A 137 14.07 -11.81 -12.16
C GLY A 137 15.53 -11.60 -12.52
N TRP A 138 16.06 -10.40 -12.32
CA TRP A 138 17.48 -10.09 -12.53
C TRP A 138 18.33 -10.45 -11.31
N ARG A 139 19.60 -10.76 -11.53
CA ARG A 139 20.59 -10.92 -10.46
C ARG A 139 21.18 -9.56 -10.13
N VAL A 140 20.54 -8.84 -9.25
CA VAL A 140 21.00 -7.55 -8.75
C VAL A 140 21.42 -7.70 -7.29
N ARG A 141 22.52 -7.06 -6.90
CA ARG A 141 22.94 -7.01 -5.49
C ARG A 141 21.87 -6.26 -4.70
N VAL A 142 21.41 -6.89 -3.63
CA VAL A 142 20.43 -6.28 -2.74
C VAL A 142 21.16 -5.28 -1.84
N PRO A 143 20.66 -4.05 -1.71
CA PRO A 143 21.19 -3.11 -0.73
C PRO A 143 20.96 -3.59 0.71
N GLU A 144 21.85 -3.19 1.60
CA GLU A 144 21.71 -3.51 3.03
C GLU A 144 20.52 -2.78 3.67
N GLY A 145 19.93 -3.36 4.69
CA GLY A 145 18.90 -2.73 5.52
C GLY A 145 17.48 -2.76 4.96
N GLY A 146 17.22 -3.47 3.84
CA GLY A 146 15.89 -3.53 3.23
C GLY A 146 15.23 -4.91 3.27
N ILE A 147 13.92 -4.93 3.10
CA ILE A 147 13.14 -6.16 2.94
C ILE A 147 13.11 -6.56 1.47
N VAL A 148 13.52 -7.80 1.17
CA VAL A 148 13.45 -8.33 -0.19
C VAL A 148 12.24 -9.23 -0.35
N LEU A 149 11.38 -8.85 -1.29
CA LEU A 149 10.21 -9.64 -1.67
C LEU A 149 10.56 -10.63 -2.80
N PRO A 150 10.03 -11.86 -2.76
CA PRO A 150 10.15 -12.81 -3.85
C PRO A 150 9.39 -12.29 -5.08
N ARG A 151 9.67 -12.87 -6.25
CA ARG A 151 8.93 -12.54 -7.47
C ARG A 151 7.45 -12.94 -7.31
N PRO A 152 6.49 -12.04 -7.59
CA PRO A 152 5.07 -12.38 -7.61
C PRO A 152 4.75 -13.31 -8.78
N ARG A 153 3.72 -14.11 -8.63
CA ARG A 153 3.15 -14.87 -9.75
C ARG A 153 2.24 -13.97 -10.57
N SER A 154 2.20 -14.17 -11.89
CA SER A 154 1.31 -13.42 -12.78
C SER A 154 -0.17 -13.53 -12.36
N GLY A 155 -0.61 -14.71 -11.92
CA GLY A 155 -1.96 -14.92 -11.41
C GLY A 155 -2.26 -14.13 -10.13
N THR A 156 -1.27 -13.92 -9.25
CA THR A 156 -1.41 -13.10 -8.04
C THR A 156 -1.58 -11.62 -8.41
N ILE A 157 -0.74 -11.12 -9.35
CA ILE A 157 -0.87 -9.76 -9.88
C ILE A 157 -2.23 -9.55 -10.53
N ALA A 158 -2.64 -10.45 -11.44
CA ALA A 158 -3.91 -10.37 -12.13
C ALA A 158 -5.11 -10.41 -11.16
N ALA A 159 -5.03 -11.19 -10.08
CA ALA A 159 -6.07 -11.22 -9.06
C ALA A 159 -6.20 -9.87 -8.34
N LEU A 160 -5.09 -9.27 -7.92
CA LEU A 160 -5.08 -7.97 -7.24
C LEU A 160 -5.61 -6.86 -8.14
N LEU A 161 -5.15 -6.78 -9.39
CA LEU A 161 -5.62 -5.78 -10.35
C LEU A 161 -7.11 -5.92 -10.69
N ALA A 162 -7.65 -7.16 -10.61
CA ALA A 162 -9.08 -7.43 -10.77
C ALA A 162 -9.90 -7.25 -9.47
N GLY A 163 -9.32 -6.67 -8.42
CA GLY A 163 -9.99 -6.48 -7.13
C GLY A 163 -10.27 -7.79 -6.37
N ARG A 164 -9.62 -8.90 -6.76
CA ARG A 164 -9.77 -10.20 -6.10
C ARG A 164 -8.66 -10.41 -5.07
N VAL A 165 -9.02 -10.97 -3.93
CA VAL A 165 -8.06 -11.29 -2.87
C VAL A 165 -7.31 -12.57 -3.23
N PRO A 166 -5.97 -12.54 -3.41
CA PRO A 166 -5.17 -13.74 -3.63
C PRO A 166 -5.20 -14.69 -2.42
N HIS A 167 -4.83 -15.95 -2.65
CA HIS A 167 -4.76 -16.92 -1.57
C HIS A 167 -3.74 -16.46 -0.51
N PRO A 168 -4.09 -16.48 0.81
CA PRO A 168 -3.21 -16.00 1.88
C PRO A 168 -1.93 -16.82 2.04
N GLY A 169 -1.88 -18.03 1.47
CA GLY A 169 -0.71 -18.88 1.37
C GLY A 169 0.25 -18.54 0.22
N ASP A 170 -0.08 -17.59 -0.65
CA ASP A 170 0.84 -17.14 -1.70
C ASP A 170 2.15 -16.65 -1.09
N ARG A 171 3.28 -17.09 -1.66
CA ARG A 171 4.61 -16.79 -1.12
C ARG A 171 4.91 -15.29 -1.12
N TRP A 172 4.46 -14.59 -2.15
CA TRP A 172 4.67 -13.15 -2.26
C TRP A 172 3.81 -12.40 -1.25
N ILE A 173 2.53 -12.75 -1.11
CA ILE A 173 1.64 -12.15 -0.09
C ILE A 173 2.20 -12.38 1.32
N ARG A 174 2.64 -13.59 1.64
CA ARG A 174 3.23 -13.87 2.97
C ARG A 174 4.49 -13.07 3.26
N ALA A 175 5.27 -12.75 2.24
CA ALA A 175 6.50 -11.98 2.42
C ALA A 175 6.23 -10.54 2.87
N TRP A 176 5.07 -9.96 2.53
CA TRP A 176 4.66 -8.63 2.96
C TRP A 176 4.40 -8.50 4.47
N ARG A 177 4.20 -9.60 5.19
CA ARG A 177 4.05 -9.56 6.67
C ARG A 177 5.26 -8.93 7.36
N ARG A 178 6.47 -9.15 6.83
CA ARG A 178 7.69 -8.55 7.36
C ARG A 178 7.67 -7.03 7.32
N VAL A 179 6.94 -6.43 6.37
CA VAL A 179 6.81 -4.98 6.26
C VAL A 179 6.01 -4.42 7.45
N TRP A 180 5.00 -5.15 7.92
CA TRP A 180 4.25 -4.81 9.13
C TRP A 180 5.05 -5.00 10.43
N GLU A 181 5.97 -5.95 10.44
CA GLU A 181 6.78 -6.31 11.61
C GLU A 181 8.00 -5.41 11.81
N GLN A 182 8.40 -4.69 10.77
CA GLN A 182 9.58 -3.81 10.80
C GLN A 182 9.23 -2.42 11.32
N SER A 183 10.14 -1.83 12.12
CA SER A 183 10.09 -0.39 12.43
C SER A 183 10.61 0.41 11.24
N TRP A 184 9.83 1.38 10.80
CA TRP A 184 10.13 2.28 9.67
C TRP A 184 10.47 3.71 10.14
N ALA A 185 10.93 3.84 11.39
CA ALA A 185 11.36 5.11 11.96
C ALA A 185 12.82 5.42 11.62
#